data_a6ea65c165bae3fe9821a25c3bb6e9ae
#
_entry.id   a6ea65c165bae3fe9821a25c3bb6e9ae
#
_cell.length_a   1.000
_cell.length_b   1.000
_cell.length_c   1.000
_cell.angle_alpha   90.00
_cell.angle_beta   90.00
_cell.angle_gamma   90.00
#
_symmetry.space_group_name_H-M   'P 1'
#
loop_
_entity.id
_entity.type
_entity.pdbx_description
1 polymer ?
#
loop_
_entity_poly.entity_id
_entity_poly.type
_entity_poly.pdbx_seq_one_letter_code
_entity_poly.pdbx_strand_id
1 'polypeptide(L)'
;AIDGDTAQVGSEMAEMLGIAHAANVTGFGVLPGRALRVTAALEGCECEYRMNLPFLACMEKDANTPRLPSYRRRKAMEAYPVHRLGLAELSDQDPAHYGIQGSPTRVEKVFAPERSATRRFMEGGVQAMVEAMTGILKEQKII
;
A
#
# COMPACT_ATOMS: atom_id res chain seq x y z
N ALA A 1 -0.61 -5.84 -3.71
CA ALA A 1 -0.10 -7.22 -3.75
C ALA A 1 1.32 -7.23 -3.19
N ILE A 2 1.57 -8.09 -2.20
CA ILE A 2 2.89 -8.16 -1.53
C ILE A 2 3.97 -8.65 -2.52
N ASP A 3 3.63 -9.58 -3.40
CA ASP A 3 4.62 -10.21 -4.29
C ASP A 3 5.07 -9.33 -5.45
N GLY A 4 4.21 -8.46 -5.95
CA GLY A 4 4.54 -7.54 -7.04
C GLY A 4 4.87 -6.13 -6.55
N ASP A 5 4.36 -5.76 -5.39
CA ASP A 5 4.49 -4.44 -4.73
C ASP A 5 4.30 -3.23 -5.66
N THR A 6 3.46 -3.42 -6.67
CA THR A 6 3.18 -2.38 -7.67
C THR A 6 2.04 -1.46 -7.25
N ALA A 7 1.30 -1.82 -6.20
CA ALA A 7 0.14 -1.09 -5.68
C ALA A 7 -0.97 -0.77 -6.71
N GLN A 8 -1.02 -1.49 -7.83
CA GLN A 8 -1.90 -1.20 -8.96
C GLN A 8 -3.31 -1.81 -8.84
N VAL A 9 -3.45 -2.92 -8.09
CA VAL A 9 -4.71 -3.70 -8.04
C VAL A 9 -5.92 -2.84 -7.69
N GLY A 10 -5.81 -1.96 -6.69
CA GLY A 10 -6.94 -1.11 -6.29
C GLY A 10 -7.37 -0.12 -7.35
N SER A 11 -6.43 0.57 -7.99
CA SER A 11 -6.71 1.52 -9.06
C SER A 11 -7.27 0.84 -10.32
N GLU A 12 -6.74 -0.33 -10.69
CA GLU A 12 -7.26 -1.13 -11.80
C GLU A 12 -8.68 -1.62 -11.55
N MET A 13 -8.96 -2.10 -10.32
CA MET A 13 -10.33 -2.47 -9.93
C MET A 13 -11.30 -1.29 -10.02
N ALA A 14 -10.89 -0.11 -9.55
CA ALA A 14 -11.73 1.07 -9.59
C ALA A 14 -12.02 1.52 -11.02
N GLU A 15 -11.03 1.46 -11.90
CA GLU A 15 -11.17 1.75 -13.33
C GLU A 15 -12.15 0.77 -13.99
N MET A 16 -12.01 -0.52 -13.74
CA MET A 16 -12.92 -1.55 -14.25
C MET A 16 -14.37 -1.38 -13.77
N LEU A 17 -14.54 -0.84 -12.55
CA LEU A 17 -15.86 -0.54 -11.97
C LEU A 17 -16.41 0.83 -12.37
N GLY A 18 -15.62 1.68 -13.01
CA GLY A 18 -15.99 3.05 -13.36
C GLY A 18 -16.26 3.94 -12.14
N ILE A 19 -15.53 3.75 -11.03
CA ILE A 19 -15.69 4.51 -9.80
C ILE A 19 -14.39 5.22 -9.40
N ALA A 20 -14.54 6.30 -8.63
CA ALA A 20 -13.37 6.99 -8.06
C ALA A 20 -12.60 6.09 -7.09
N HIS A 21 -11.29 6.33 -6.93
CA HIS A 21 -10.49 5.66 -5.91
C HIS A 21 -9.62 6.62 -5.13
N ALA A 22 -9.20 6.20 -3.94
CA ALA A 22 -8.19 6.85 -3.12
C ALA A 22 -7.16 5.81 -2.67
N ALA A 23 -5.88 6.09 -2.90
CA ALA A 23 -4.77 5.24 -2.45
C ALA A 23 -4.20 5.75 -1.12
N ASN A 24 -3.47 4.86 -0.43
CA ASN A 24 -2.75 5.15 0.81
C ASN A 24 -3.64 5.76 1.89
N VAL A 25 -4.87 5.27 2.01
CA VAL A 25 -5.87 5.82 2.94
C VAL A 25 -5.53 5.41 4.37
N THR A 26 -5.39 6.41 5.23
CA THR A 26 -5.10 6.26 6.66
C THR A 26 -6.33 6.44 7.54
N GLY A 27 -7.37 7.14 7.07
CA GLY A 27 -8.55 7.38 7.88
C GLY A 27 -9.78 7.89 7.12
N PHE A 28 -10.92 7.86 7.81
CA PHE A 28 -12.19 8.33 7.31
C PHE A 28 -12.89 9.25 8.30
N GLY A 29 -13.57 10.26 7.77
CA GLY A 29 -14.51 11.09 8.51
C GLY A 29 -15.87 11.13 7.82
N VAL A 30 -16.94 11.19 8.58
CA VAL A 30 -18.31 11.30 8.05
C VAL A 30 -18.57 12.75 7.63
N LEU A 31 -19.11 12.91 6.42
CA LEU A 31 -19.58 14.20 5.91
C LEU A 31 -21.10 14.16 5.65
N PRO A 32 -21.77 15.32 5.64
CA PRO A 32 -23.16 15.39 5.22
C PRO A 32 -23.38 14.86 3.79
N GLY A 33 -24.49 14.18 3.57
CA GLY A 33 -24.83 13.55 2.29
C GLY A 33 -24.13 12.20 2.12
N ARG A 34 -24.03 11.73 0.87
CA ARG A 34 -23.37 10.44 0.54
C ARG A 34 -21.88 10.66 0.24
N ALA A 35 -21.16 11.25 1.18
CA ALA A 35 -19.73 11.54 1.04
C ALA A 35 -18.97 11.23 2.33
N LEU A 36 -17.69 10.92 2.18
CA LEU A 36 -16.74 10.76 3.28
C LEU A 36 -15.56 11.74 3.09
N ARG A 37 -15.02 12.21 4.20
CA ARG A 37 -13.67 12.75 4.24
C ARG A 37 -12.71 11.57 4.30
N VAL A 38 -11.76 11.55 3.42
CA VAL A 38 -10.73 10.50 3.30
C VAL A 38 -9.39 11.14 3.52
N THR A 39 -8.66 10.65 4.52
CA THR A 39 -7.29 11.06 4.77
C THR A 39 -6.34 10.06 4.12
N ALA A 40 -5.38 10.53 3.36
CA ALA A 40 -4.41 9.72 2.66
C ALA A 40 -2.99 10.25 2.85
N ALA A 41 -2.04 9.32 3.08
CA ALA A 41 -0.63 9.64 3.18
C ALA A 41 0.02 9.61 1.78
N LEU A 42 0.59 10.74 1.36
CA LEU A 42 1.38 10.86 0.14
C LEU A 42 2.83 11.14 0.50
N GLU A 43 3.71 11.04 -0.48
CA GLU A 43 5.12 11.36 -0.27
C GLU A 43 5.30 12.80 0.21
N GLY A 44 5.77 12.96 1.45
CA GLY A 44 6.04 14.25 2.07
C GLY A 44 4.83 15.03 2.59
N CYS A 45 3.60 14.52 2.46
CA CYS A 45 2.40 15.20 2.98
C CYS A 45 1.25 14.24 3.28
N GLU A 46 0.31 14.75 4.07
CA GLU A 46 -0.99 14.13 4.29
C GLU A 46 -2.06 14.96 3.57
N CYS A 47 -2.93 14.30 2.83
CA CYS A 47 -3.97 14.95 2.05
C CYS A 47 -5.36 14.54 2.54
N GLU A 48 -6.28 15.49 2.55
CA GLU A 48 -7.70 15.23 2.80
C GLU A 48 -8.51 15.40 1.53
N TYR A 49 -9.33 14.40 1.23
CA TYR A 49 -10.24 14.41 0.08
C TYR A 49 -11.69 14.32 0.54
N ARG A 50 -12.58 14.96 -0.19
CA ARG A 50 -14.00 14.66 -0.14
C ARG A 50 -14.33 13.65 -1.23
N MET A 51 -14.72 12.44 -0.85
CA MET A 51 -15.07 11.37 -1.77
C MET A 51 -16.57 11.09 -1.71
N ASN A 52 -17.23 11.15 -2.85
CA ASN A 52 -18.63 10.74 -2.97
C ASN A 52 -18.73 9.22 -3.11
N LEU A 53 -19.75 8.63 -2.49
CA LEU A 53 -20.03 7.19 -2.61
C LEU A 53 -20.75 6.87 -3.94
N PRO A 54 -20.42 5.73 -4.60
CA PRO A 54 -19.40 4.76 -4.20
C PRO A 54 -17.98 5.18 -4.62
N PHE A 55 -16.97 4.75 -3.88
CA PHE A 55 -15.57 4.84 -4.27
C PHE A 55 -14.78 3.64 -3.69
N LEU A 56 -13.62 3.35 -4.24
CA LEU A 56 -12.72 2.33 -3.77
C LEU A 56 -11.59 2.97 -2.93
N ALA A 57 -11.34 2.46 -1.73
CA ALA A 57 -10.26 2.90 -0.86
C ALA A 57 -9.18 1.82 -0.73
N CYS A 58 -7.94 2.15 -1.07
CA CYS A 58 -6.78 1.32 -0.79
C CYS A 58 -6.19 1.73 0.55
N MET A 59 -6.41 0.90 1.56
CA MET A 59 -6.06 1.21 2.95
C MET A 59 -4.58 0.97 3.22
N GLU A 60 -3.95 1.87 3.98
CA GLU A 60 -2.64 1.63 4.56
C GLU A 60 -2.74 0.57 5.68
N LYS A 61 -1.65 -0.21 5.82
CA LYS A 61 -1.58 -1.29 6.82
C LYS A 61 -1.80 -0.79 8.26
N ASP A 62 -1.38 0.44 8.55
CA ASP A 62 -1.42 1.04 9.88
C ASP A 62 -2.64 1.95 10.08
N ALA A 63 -3.61 1.93 9.15
CA ALA A 63 -4.86 2.70 9.24
C ALA A 63 -5.68 2.38 10.50
N ASN A 64 -5.52 1.16 11.05
CA ASN A 64 -6.09 0.78 12.33
C ASN A 64 -5.25 -0.30 13.02
N THR A 65 -5.38 -0.41 14.32
CA THR A 65 -4.80 -1.50 15.09
C THR A 65 -5.78 -2.67 15.16
N PRO A 66 -5.48 -3.82 14.53
CA PRO A 66 -6.36 -4.98 14.55
C PRO A 66 -6.55 -5.51 15.97
N ARG A 67 -7.79 -5.82 16.33
CA ARG A 67 -8.09 -6.49 17.59
C ARG A 67 -7.69 -7.96 17.51
N LEU A 68 -7.11 -8.48 18.57
CA LEU A 68 -6.87 -9.92 18.67
C LEU A 68 -8.20 -10.68 18.62
N PRO A 69 -8.27 -11.78 17.85
CA PRO A 69 -9.46 -12.61 17.81
C PRO A 69 -9.70 -13.27 19.17
N SER A 70 -10.94 -13.21 19.68
CA SER A 70 -11.29 -13.97 20.88
C SER A 70 -11.21 -15.47 20.61
N TYR A 71 -10.86 -16.27 21.63
CA TYR A 71 -10.81 -17.73 21.51
C TYR A 71 -12.11 -18.32 20.91
N ARG A 72 -13.26 -17.84 21.38
CA ARG A 72 -14.56 -18.29 20.89
C ARG A 72 -14.74 -18.05 19.38
N ARG A 73 -14.38 -16.86 18.90
CA ARG A 73 -14.47 -16.53 17.47
C ARG A 73 -13.48 -17.33 16.63
N ARG A 74 -12.24 -17.47 17.12
CA ARG A 74 -11.24 -18.30 16.45
C ARG A 74 -11.74 -19.74 16.30
N LYS A 75 -12.28 -20.33 17.38
CA LYS A 75 -12.83 -21.69 17.38
C LYS A 75 -14.00 -21.84 16.40
N ALA A 76 -14.90 -20.86 16.35
CA ALA A 76 -16.02 -20.86 15.42
C ALA A 76 -15.56 -20.79 13.95
N MET A 77 -14.44 -20.11 13.66
CA MET A 77 -13.93 -19.96 12.30
C MET A 77 -13.14 -21.19 11.80
N GLU A 78 -12.73 -22.11 12.68
CA GLU A 78 -12.04 -23.35 12.27
C GLU A 78 -12.90 -24.21 11.32
N ALA A 79 -14.21 -24.16 11.49
CA ALA A 79 -15.18 -24.90 10.66
C ALA A 79 -15.78 -24.06 9.52
N TYR A 80 -15.33 -22.79 9.37
CA TYR A 80 -15.88 -21.92 8.35
C TYR A 80 -15.37 -22.32 6.95
N PRO A 81 -16.27 -22.54 5.98
CA PRO A 81 -15.86 -22.95 4.64
C PRO A 81 -15.10 -21.82 3.94
N VAL A 82 -13.93 -22.12 3.40
CA VAL A 82 -13.20 -21.22 2.51
C VAL A 82 -13.70 -21.46 1.10
N HIS A 83 -14.37 -20.47 0.52
CA HIS A 83 -14.77 -20.51 -0.88
C HIS A 83 -13.54 -20.34 -1.78
N ARG A 84 -13.34 -21.28 -2.68
CA ARG A 84 -12.27 -21.24 -3.68
C ARG A 84 -12.90 -20.98 -5.03
N LEU A 85 -12.34 -20.00 -5.74
CA LEU A 85 -12.70 -19.71 -7.12
C LEU A 85 -11.55 -20.17 -8.01
N GLY A 86 -11.86 -20.94 -9.01
CA GLY A 86 -10.94 -21.33 -10.07
C GLY A 86 -11.33 -20.68 -11.40
N LEU A 87 -10.63 -21.05 -12.46
CA LEU A 87 -10.87 -20.49 -13.79
C LEU A 87 -12.28 -20.76 -14.29
N ALA A 88 -12.88 -21.90 -13.92
CA ALA A 88 -14.23 -22.30 -14.35
C ALA A 88 -15.36 -21.40 -13.80
N GLU A 89 -15.11 -20.70 -12.69
CA GLU A 89 -16.06 -19.77 -12.06
C GLU A 89 -15.93 -18.34 -12.56
N LEU A 90 -14.93 -18.05 -13.40
CA LEU A 90 -14.73 -16.74 -13.97
C LEU A 90 -15.53 -16.57 -15.26
N SER A 91 -15.88 -15.32 -15.58
CA SER A 91 -16.58 -14.98 -16.82
C SER A 91 -15.71 -15.19 -18.06
N ASP A 92 -14.41 -14.95 -17.93
CA ASP A 92 -13.40 -15.27 -18.92
C ASP A 92 -12.66 -16.53 -18.46
N GLN A 93 -12.73 -17.57 -19.25
CA GLN A 93 -12.14 -18.89 -18.92
C GLN A 93 -10.91 -19.21 -19.78
N ASP A 94 -10.42 -18.25 -20.58
CA ASP A 94 -9.20 -18.46 -21.35
C ASP A 94 -7.96 -18.36 -20.44
N PRO A 95 -7.22 -19.46 -20.23
CA PRO A 95 -6.03 -19.47 -19.38
C PRO A 95 -4.92 -18.53 -19.87
N ALA A 96 -4.92 -18.15 -21.15
CA ALA A 96 -3.94 -17.24 -21.72
C ALA A 96 -4.09 -15.80 -21.19
N HIS A 97 -5.26 -15.44 -20.64
CA HIS A 97 -5.52 -14.13 -20.07
C HIS A 97 -5.10 -14.00 -18.61
N TYR A 98 -4.57 -15.06 -18.00
CA TYR A 98 -4.24 -15.09 -16.57
C TYR A 98 -2.79 -15.47 -16.30
N GLY A 99 -2.34 -15.13 -15.09
CA GLY A 99 -0.99 -15.47 -14.62
C GLY A 99 0.11 -14.78 -15.43
N ILE A 100 1.22 -15.47 -15.58
CA ILE A 100 2.42 -14.92 -16.27
C ILE A 100 2.15 -14.67 -17.76
N GLN A 101 1.28 -15.45 -18.39
CA GLN A 101 0.97 -15.32 -19.81
C GLN A 101 0.04 -14.15 -20.09
N GLY A 102 -0.94 -13.91 -19.22
CA GLY A 102 -1.88 -12.80 -19.34
C GLY A 102 -1.37 -11.47 -18.75
N SER A 103 -0.24 -11.47 -18.05
CA SER A 103 0.31 -10.25 -17.48
C SER A 103 0.98 -9.36 -18.54
N PRO A 104 0.61 -8.08 -18.64
CA PRO A 104 1.30 -7.12 -19.50
C PRO A 104 2.73 -6.80 -19.01
N THR A 105 3.05 -7.16 -17.77
CA THR A 105 4.37 -6.96 -17.18
C THR A 105 5.01 -8.31 -16.86
N ARG A 106 6.32 -8.39 -17.09
CA ARG A 106 7.11 -9.60 -16.78
C ARG A 106 8.36 -9.21 -16.03
N VAL A 107 8.68 -9.94 -14.96
CA VAL A 107 9.94 -9.78 -14.25
C VAL A 107 11.06 -10.30 -15.15
N GLU A 108 11.95 -9.42 -15.61
CA GLU A 108 13.07 -9.77 -16.45
C GLU A 108 14.28 -10.20 -15.62
N LYS A 109 14.56 -9.48 -14.55
CA LYS A 109 15.72 -9.73 -13.68
C LYS A 109 15.45 -9.35 -12.24
N VAL A 110 15.86 -10.19 -11.31
CA VAL A 110 15.90 -9.90 -9.88
C VAL A 110 17.34 -9.79 -9.44
N PHE A 111 17.70 -8.72 -8.76
CA PHE A 111 19.04 -8.52 -8.21
C PHE A 111 18.94 -7.83 -6.84
N ALA A 112 19.89 -8.16 -5.97
CA ALA A 112 20.03 -7.45 -4.70
C ALA A 112 20.70 -6.09 -4.96
N PRO A 113 20.17 -4.98 -4.42
CA PRO A 113 20.82 -3.69 -4.53
C PRO A 113 22.21 -3.75 -3.88
N GLU A 114 23.22 -3.28 -4.59
CA GLU A 114 24.55 -3.12 -4.02
C GLU A 114 24.49 -2.02 -2.95
N ARG A 115 24.74 -2.41 -1.71
CA ARG A 115 24.86 -1.45 -0.61
C ARG A 115 26.23 -0.79 -0.72
N SER A 116 26.28 0.44 -1.19
CA SER A 116 27.47 1.28 -1.04
C SER A 116 27.59 1.66 0.44
N ALA A 117 28.23 0.80 1.23
CA ALA A 117 28.46 1.06 2.65
C ALA A 117 29.71 1.94 2.85
N THR A 118 29.70 3.14 2.29
CA THR A 118 30.73 4.13 2.68
C THR A 118 30.36 4.69 4.04
N ARG A 119 30.95 4.10 5.09
CA ARG A 119 30.80 4.62 6.45
C ARG A 119 31.63 5.90 6.56
N ARG A 120 30.98 6.99 6.92
CA ARG A 120 31.67 8.24 7.32
C ARG A 120 31.67 8.31 8.83
N PHE A 121 32.83 8.35 9.43
CA PHE A 121 32.99 8.63 10.85
C PHE A 121 33.13 10.15 11.02
N MET A 122 32.37 10.71 11.95
CA MET A 122 32.47 12.11 12.30
C MET A 122 33.32 12.23 13.58
N GLU A 123 34.35 13.06 13.54
CA GLU A 123 35.24 13.34 14.67
C GLU A 123 35.05 14.80 15.08
N GLY A 124 35.20 15.09 16.37
CA GLY A 124 35.13 16.44 16.91
C GLY A 124 34.12 16.59 18.06
N GLY A 125 33.86 17.82 18.46
CA GLY A 125 32.88 18.13 19.50
C GLY A 125 31.44 17.91 19.00
N VAL A 126 30.50 17.76 19.94
CA VAL A 126 29.10 17.49 19.66
C VAL A 126 28.50 18.49 18.64
N GLN A 127 28.82 19.78 18.80
CA GLN A 127 28.33 20.85 17.91
C GLN A 127 28.80 20.63 16.46
N ALA A 128 30.07 20.33 16.24
CA ALA A 128 30.63 20.08 14.93
C ALA A 128 30.04 18.84 14.26
N MET A 129 29.80 17.77 15.04
CA MET A 129 29.12 16.56 14.56
C MET A 129 27.68 16.82 14.13
N VAL A 130 26.93 17.62 14.90
CA VAL A 130 25.56 18.01 14.57
C VAL A 130 25.52 18.82 13.28
N GLU A 131 26.41 19.79 13.12
CA GLU A 131 26.50 20.60 11.90
C GLU A 131 26.85 19.77 10.68
N ALA A 132 27.83 18.86 10.79
CA ALA A 132 28.20 17.96 9.72
C ALA A 132 27.04 17.00 9.32
N MET A 133 26.35 16.43 10.30
CA MET A 133 25.17 15.58 10.06
C MET A 133 24.05 16.35 9.35
N THR A 134 23.74 17.52 9.87
CA THR A 134 22.69 18.40 9.28
C THR A 134 23.05 18.77 7.83
N GLY A 135 24.33 19.04 7.56
CA GLY A 135 24.82 19.30 6.20
C GLY A 135 24.56 18.13 5.26
N ILE A 136 24.89 16.90 5.69
CA ILE A 136 24.66 15.69 4.89
C ILE A 136 23.17 15.47 4.63
N LEU A 137 22.32 15.63 5.65
CA LEU A 137 20.87 15.45 5.49
C LEU A 137 20.26 16.46 4.51
N LYS A 138 20.73 17.73 4.53
CA LYS A 138 20.31 18.74 3.56
C LYS A 138 20.80 18.44 2.14
N GLU A 139 22.05 18.00 2.00
CA GLU A 139 22.63 17.61 0.71
C GLU A 139 21.84 16.46 0.07
N GLN A 140 21.39 15.52 0.88
CA GLN A 140 20.58 14.39 0.44
C GLN A 140 19.07 14.70 0.36
N LYS A 141 18.66 15.95 0.61
CA LYS A 141 17.24 16.39 0.59
C LYS A 141 16.33 15.58 1.51
N ILE A 142 16.85 15.15 2.65
CA ILE A 142 16.08 14.44 3.68
C ILE A 142 15.38 15.42 4.60
N ILE A 143 15.98 16.60 4.82
CA ILE A 143 15.45 17.73 5.59
C ILE A 143 15.65 19.05 4.85
#